data_1f435b5a9757603f5536b67330988ae6
#
_entry.id   1f435b5a9757603f5536b67330988ae6
#
_cell.length_a   1.000
_cell.length_b   1.000
_cell.length_c   1.000
_cell.angle_alpha   90.00
_cell.angle_beta   90.00
_cell.angle_gamma   90.00
#
_symmetry.space_group_name_H-M   'P 1'
#
loop_
_entity.id
_entity.type
_entity.pdbx_description
1 polymer ?
#
loop_
_entity_poly.entity_id
_entity_poly.type
_entity_poly.pdbx_seq_one_letter_code
_entity_poly.pdbx_strand_id
1 'polypeptide(L)'
;ITQGISNAAIKQVDVPKLAPRSIKVKVLANALNPTDWKHLDYVGRAGTTVGSDFVGTVVEKAPDAGTSVQVGDRVAGCVHGGWEEGVGAFADYVVTVPEAVVAVPEAMKTEEAAGLGVAGFTALLGMFQDKHLGLPQPTSTDVPPVDPKLKVLVWSGASSVGQFVIQLARLIGAYVIVTASKKHEAWLKSLGAAEVHDYADAETPKRIADAHPDIKYAFDTYSMNGSQETIAGILTKEEENRIVSILSVDEARVKQVNPKSKATFLLLYTVY
;
A
#
# COMPACT_ATOMS: atom_id res chain seq x y z
N ILE A 1 -3.93 -3.11 29.57
CA ILE A 1 -4.47 -3.50 28.27
C ILE A 1 -3.72 -4.77 27.89
N THR A 2 -4.27 -5.93 28.12
CA THR A 2 -3.76 -7.16 27.52
C THR A 2 -4.16 -7.13 26.04
N GLN A 3 -3.26 -6.68 25.22
CA GLN A 3 -3.38 -6.73 23.78
C GLN A 3 -2.69 -8.00 23.29
N GLY A 4 -3.23 -8.59 22.24
CA GLY A 4 -2.66 -9.77 21.62
C GLY A 4 -3.70 -10.53 20.82
N ILE A 5 -3.28 -11.25 19.79
CA ILE A 5 -4.17 -12.08 18.95
C ILE A 5 -5.01 -13.04 19.80
N SER A 6 -4.45 -13.53 20.92
CA SER A 6 -5.16 -14.42 21.86
C SER A 6 -6.37 -13.79 22.53
N ASN A 7 -6.51 -12.46 22.50
CA ASN A 7 -7.63 -11.73 23.09
C ASN A 7 -8.72 -11.35 22.08
N ALA A 8 -8.53 -11.66 20.80
CA ALA A 8 -9.54 -11.48 19.78
C ALA A 8 -10.66 -12.52 19.95
N ALA A 9 -11.90 -12.10 19.83
CA ALA A 9 -13.07 -12.97 19.94
C ALA A 9 -14.16 -12.55 18.95
N ILE A 10 -14.90 -13.53 18.43
CA ILE A 10 -16.10 -13.27 17.63
C ILE A 10 -17.24 -12.90 18.60
N LYS A 11 -17.85 -11.74 18.35
CA LYS A 11 -18.96 -11.23 19.15
C LYS A 11 -20.07 -10.67 18.28
N GLN A 12 -21.29 -10.71 18.76
CA GLN A 12 -22.39 -9.90 18.22
C GLN A 12 -22.14 -8.44 18.64
N VAL A 13 -22.17 -7.55 17.65
CA VAL A 13 -22.03 -6.10 17.83
C VAL A 13 -23.18 -5.40 17.10
N ASP A 14 -23.53 -4.21 17.52
CA ASP A 14 -24.51 -3.40 16.83
C ASP A 14 -24.01 -3.03 15.42
N VAL A 15 -24.95 -2.97 14.47
CA VAL A 15 -24.64 -2.45 13.13
C VAL A 15 -24.21 -0.98 13.26
N PRO A 16 -23.04 -0.59 12.73
CA PRO A 16 -22.55 0.76 12.88
C PRO A 16 -23.52 1.79 12.28
N LYS A 17 -23.73 2.90 13.00
CA LYS A 17 -24.56 4.00 12.52
C LYS A 17 -23.87 4.71 11.38
N LEU A 18 -24.67 5.14 10.39
CA LEU A 18 -24.16 5.98 9.30
C LEU A 18 -23.72 7.34 9.86
N ALA A 19 -22.46 7.70 9.62
CA ALA A 19 -21.91 9.00 9.98
C ALA A 19 -22.14 10.03 8.86
N PRO A 20 -22.06 11.34 9.13
CA PRO A 20 -22.01 12.35 8.09
C PRO A 20 -20.91 12.06 7.06
N ARG A 21 -21.14 12.40 5.80
CA ARG A 21 -20.22 12.18 4.67
C ARG A 21 -19.75 10.73 4.49
N SER A 22 -20.48 9.76 4.99
CA SER A 22 -20.08 8.34 4.93
C SER A 22 -21.01 7.48 4.08
N ILE A 23 -20.53 6.28 3.78
CA ILE A 23 -21.28 5.18 3.19
C ILE A 23 -21.24 3.98 4.15
N LYS A 24 -22.30 3.17 4.14
CA LYS A 24 -22.32 1.88 4.81
C LYS A 24 -22.24 0.77 3.77
N VAL A 25 -21.34 -0.15 3.97
CA VAL A 25 -21.09 -1.27 3.06
C VAL A 25 -21.41 -2.57 3.77
N LYS A 26 -22.20 -3.43 3.14
CA LYS A 26 -22.36 -4.83 3.53
C LYS A 26 -21.16 -5.61 3.03
N VAL A 27 -20.36 -6.12 3.94
CA VAL A 27 -19.11 -6.81 3.63
C VAL A 27 -19.39 -8.18 3.00
N LEU A 28 -18.67 -8.49 1.92
CA LEU A 28 -18.73 -9.77 1.21
C LEU A 28 -17.47 -10.59 1.45
N ALA A 29 -16.30 -9.95 1.52
CA ALA A 29 -15.02 -10.57 1.83
C ALA A 29 -14.04 -9.54 2.41
N ASN A 30 -13.02 -10.05 3.09
CA ASN A 30 -11.93 -9.28 3.69
C ASN A 30 -10.59 -9.83 3.21
N ALA A 31 -9.56 -8.97 3.20
CA ALA A 31 -8.18 -9.41 3.12
C ALA A 31 -7.46 -9.16 4.45
N LEU A 32 -6.47 -10.00 4.74
CA LEU A 32 -5.65 -9.89 5.95
C LEU A 32 -4.42 -9.03 5.67
N ASN A 33 -4.10 -8.16 6.60
CA ASN A 33 -2.94 -7.28 6.52
C ASN A 33 -2.07 -7.37 7.78
N PRO A 34 -0.77 -7.11 7.69
CA PRO A 34 0.08 -7.00 8.89
C PRO A 34 -0.41 -5.95 9.89
N THR A 35 -1.12 -4.91 9.44
CA THR A 35 -1.69 -3.88 10.30
C THR A 35 -2.76 -4.45 11.24
N ASP A 36 -3.53 -5.45 10.83
CA ASP A 36 -4.62 -6.02 11.63
C ASP A 36 -4.11 -6.65 12.93
N TRP A 37 -3.09 -7.53 12.84
CA TRP A 37 -2.49 -8.11 14.05
C TRP A 37 -1.65 -7.11 14.85
N LYS A 38 -1.01 -6.13 14.19
CA LYS A 38 -0.28 -5.06 14.89
C LYS A 38 -1.21 -4.18 15.72
N HIS A 39 -2.43 -3.95 15.27
CA HIS A 39 -3.45 -3.26 16.07
C HIS A 39 -3.87 -4.10 17.28
N LEU A 40 -4.00 -5.41 17.14
CA LEU A 40 -4.28 -6.29 18.28
C LEU A 40 -3.16 -6.29 19.32
N ASP A 41 -1.90 -6.30 18.87
CA ASP A 41 -0.75 -6.48 19.74
C ASP A 41 -0.18 -5.18 20.34
N TYR A 42 -0.23 -4.07 19.59
CA TYR A 42 0.58 -2.88 19.95
C TYR A 42 -0.18 -1.56 19.97
N VAL A 43 -1.09 -1.30 19.05
CA VAL A 43 -1.62 0.05 18.83
C VAL A 43 -3.12 0.20 18.94
N GLY A 44 -3.89 -0.88 18.82
CA GLY A 44 -5.35 -0.84 18.84
C GLY A 44 -5.94 -0.64 20.24
N ARG A 45 -7.25 -0.43 20.30
CA ARG A 45 -7.99 -0.20 21.54
C ARG A 45 -8.86 -1.42 21.85
N ALA A 46 -8.89 -1.81 23.10
CA ALA A 46 -9.75 -2.90 23.55
C ALA A 46 -11.25 -2.57 23.31
N GLY A 47 -12.02 -3.55 22.86
CA GLY A 47 -13.46 -3.40 22.58
C GLY A 47 -13.77 -2.91 21.16
N THR A 48 -12.77 -2.60 20.34
CA THR A 48 -12.97 -2.21 18.95
C THR A 48 -13.07 -3.42 18.03
N THR A 49 -13.67 -3.23 16.85
CA THR A 49 -13.67 -4.21 15.76
C THR A 49 -12.37 -4.09 14.97
N VAL A 50 -11.69 -5.19 14.71
CA VAL A 50 -10.47 -5.23 13.91
C VAL A 50 -10.78 -5.41 12.42
N GLY A 51 -9.72 -5.43 11.60
CA GLY A 51 -9.80 -5.61 10.15
C GLY A 51 -9.78 -4.30 9.40
N SER A 52 -8.94 -4.26 8.37
CA SER A 52 -8.72 -3.05 7.59
C SER A 52 -9.34 -3.14 6.20
N ASP A 53 -9.11 -4.23 5.48
CA ASP A 53 -9.59 -4.40 4.11
C ASP A 53 -10.99 -5.00 4.02
N PHE A 54 -11.75 -4.51 3.05
CA PHE A 54 -13.06 -5.08 2.71
C PHE A 54 -13.37 -4.93 1.22
N VAL A 55 -14.26 -5.80 0.76
CA VAL A 55 -15.05 -5.63 -0.46
C VAL A 55 -16.51 -5.89 -0.10
N GLY A 56 -17.42 -5.12 -0.66
CA GLY A 56 -18.83 -5.27 -0.34
C GLY A 56 -19.75 -4.45 -1.23
N THR A 57 -21.03 -4.45 -0.86
CA THR A 57 -22.07 -3.68 -1.55
C THR A 57 -22.50 -2.50 -0.69
N VAL A 58 -22.54 -1.31 -1.28
CA VAL A 58 -23.07 -0.11 -0.61
C VAL A 58 -24.56 -0.29 -0.33
N VAL A 59 -24.95 -0.24 0.94
CA VAL A 59 -26.35 -0.42 1.37
C VAL A 59 -26.99 0.86 1.88
N GLU A 60 -26.19 1.84 2.28
CA GLU A 60 -26.66 3.13 2.78
C GLU A 60 -25.63 4.21 2.47
N LYS A 61 -26.09 5.43 2.19
CA LYS A 61 -25.25 6.58 1.86
C LYS A 61 -25.78 7.81 2.55
N ALA A 62 -24.91 8.56 3.21
CA ALA A 62 -25.27 9.84 3.82
C ALA A 62 -25.61 10.86 2.73
N PRO A 63 -26.62 11.73 2.95
CA PRO A 63 -27.04 12.74 1.96
C PRO A 63 -25.91 13.69 1.55
N ASP A 64 -24.97 13.93 2.46
CA ASP A 64 -23.81 14.83 2.30
C ASP A 64 -22.52 14.11 1.87
N ALA A 65 -22.59 12.82 1.52
CA ALA A 65 -21.42 12.05 1.10
C ALA A 65 -20.82 12.47 -0.25
N GLY A 66 -21.48 13.33 -1.01
CA GLY A 66 -20.91 14.11 -2.14
C GLY A 66 -20.15 13.32 -3.22
N THR A 67 -20.50 12.05 -3.47
CA THR A 67 -19.72 11.14 -4.30
C THR A 67 -20.49 10.54 -5.46
N SER A 68 -19.77 10.00 -6.44
CA SER A 68 -20.32 9.19 -7.53
C SER A 68 -20.75 7.79 -7.08
N VAL A 69 -20.32 7.31 -5.89
CA VAL A 69 -20.72 6.02 -5.35
C VAL A 69 -22.20 6.02 -4.96
N GLN A 70 -22.95 5.01 -5.37
CA GLN A 70 -24.39 4.88 -5.14
C GLN A 70 -24.72 3.63 -4.32
N VAL A 71 -25.92 3.60 -3.71
CA VAL A 71 -26.47 2.38 -3.10
C VAL A 71 -26.62 1.32 -4.18
N GLY A 72 -26.11 0.11 -3.89
CA GLY A 72 -26.05 -1.00 -4.83
C GLY A 72 -24.69 -1.18 -5.50
N ASP A 73 -23.82 -0.17 -5.49
CA ASP A 73 -22.47 -0.29 -6.06
C ASP A 73 -21.63 -1.30 -5.30
N ARG A 74 -20.84 -2.07 -6.03
CA ARG A 74 -19.81 -2.94 -5.47
C ARG A 74 -18.51 -2.17 -5.32
N VAL A 75 -18.01 -2.08 -4.08
CA VAL A 75 -16.82 -1.30 -3.73
C VAL A 75 -15.82 -2.13 -2.93
N ALA A 76 -14.55 -1.81 -3.08
CA ALA A 76 -13.47 -2.30 -2.22
C ALA A 76 -12.75 -1.10 -1.59
N GLY A 77 -12.24 -1.28 -0.39
CA GLY A 77 -11.55 -0.20 0.30
C GLY A 77 -10.95 -0.63 1.61
N CYS A 78 -10.58 0.35 2.42
CA CYS A 78 -10.06 0.06 3.75
C CYS A 78 -10.67 0.98 4.81
N VAL A 79 -10.49 0.58 6.08
CA VAL A 79 -10.80 1.35 7.28
C VAL A 79 -9.68 1.21 8.30
N HIS A 80 -9.63 2.09 9.28
CA HIS A 80 -8.68 2.01 10.40
C HIS A 80 -9.23 1.09 11.50
N GLY A 81 -9.35 -0.21 11.20
CA GLY A 81 -9.87 -1.19 12.15
C GLY A 81 -9.00 -1.32 13.41
N GLY A 82 -9.65 -1.56 14.54
CA GLY A 82 -8.96 -1.66 15.84
C GLY A 82 -8.63 -0.33 16.50
N TRP A 83 -9.01 0.80 15.92
CA TRP A 83 -8.68 2.13 16.43
C TRP A 83 -9.87 2.84 17.08
N GLU A 84 -11.04 2.83 16.44
CA GLU A 84 -12.26 3.47 16.93
C GLU A 84 -13.39 2.45 17.07
N GLU A 85 -14.31 2.73 18.00
CA GLU A 85 -15.51 1.92 18.19
C GLU A 85 -16.40 1.97 16.94
N GLY A 86 -16.91 0.82 16.52
CA GLY A 86 -17.75 0.69 15.33
C GLY A 86 -16.99 0.81 13.99
N VAL A 87 -15.66 1.00 14.01
CA VAL A 87 -14.81 1.02 12.83
C VAL A 87 -13.96 -0.24 12.79
N GLY A 88 -14.13 -1.06 11.76
CA GLY A 88 -13.39 -2.30 11.55
C GLY A 88 -14.07 -3.17 10.51
N ALA A 89 -13.26 -3.75 9.62
CA ALA A 89 -13.79 -4.46 8.46
C ALA A 89 -14.15 -5.92 8.73
N PHE A 90 -13.65 -6.54 9.80
CA PHE A 90 -14.00 -7.93 10.14
C PHE A 90 -15.35 -8.01 10.83
N ALA A 91 -16.39 -7.54 10.13
CA ALA A 91 -17.78 -7.48 10.53
C ALA A 91 -18.69 -7.58 9.30
N ASP A 92 -20.00 -7.85 9.51
CA ASP A 92 -20.98 -7.91 8.42
C ASP A 92 -21.19 -6.56 7.71
N TYR A 93 -20.95 -5.46 8.43
CA TYR A 93 -21.10 -4.09 7.92
C TYR A 93 -19.93 -3.22 8.36
N VAL A 94 -19.52 -2.33 7.46
CA VAL A 94 -18.51 -1.31 7.71
C VAL A 94 -19.03 0.06 7.28
N VAL A 95 -18.68 1.09 8.03
CA VAL A 95 -18.93 2.50 7.66
C VAL A 95 -17.59 3.15 7.35
N THR A 96 -17.52 3.84 6.21
CA THR A 96 -16.30 4.50 5.74
C THR A 96 -16.63 5.75 4.93
N VAL A 97 -15.61 6.53 4.60
CA VAL A 97 -15.74 7.67 3.69
C VAL A 97 -15.63 7.21 2.23
N PRO A 98 -16.32 7.88 1.30
CA PRO A 98 -16.26 7.51 -0.12
C PRO A 98 -14.87 7.59 -0.74
N GLU A 99 -14.01 8.45 -0.19
CA GLU A 99 -12.63 8.64 -0.64
C GLU A 99 -11.73 7.42 -0.31
N ALA A 100 -12.17 6.57 0.62
CA ALA A 100 -11.45 5.36 1.03
C ALA A 100 -11.94 4.09 0.33
N VAL A 101 -12.68 4.22 -0.77
CA VAL A 101 -13.14 3.10 -1.59
C VAL A 101 -12.89 3.33 -3.07
N VAL A 102 -12.82 2.22 -3.81
CA VAL A 102 -12.82 2.20 -5.28
C VAL A 102 -13.96 1.33 -5.76
N ALA A 103 -14.55 1.69 -6.90
CA ALA A 103 -15.54 0.85 -7.57
C ALA A 103 -14.88 -0.44 -8.07
N VAL A 104 -15.53 -1.57 -7.86
CA VAL A 104 -15.02 -2.88 -8.27
C VAL A 104 -15.67 -3.26 -9.60
N PRO A 105 -14.90 -3.46 -10.68
CA PRO A 105 -15.44 -3.91 -11.95
C PRO A 105 -16.21 -5.23 -11.81
N GLU A 106 -17.28 -5.40 -12.56
CA GLU A 106 -18.12 -6.61 -12.50
C GLU A 106 -17.33 -7.89 -12.78
N ALA A 107 -16.37 -7.84 -13.71
CA ALA A 107 -15.52 -8.97 -14.08
C ALA A 107 -14.49 -9.37 -13.02
N MET A 108 -14.19 -8.50 -12.02
CA MET A 108 -13.23 -8.81 -10.97
C MET A 108 -13.87 -9.68 -9.90
N LYS A 109 -13.22 -10.77 -9.50
CA LYS A 109 -13.70 -11.63 -8.43
C LYS A 109 -13.69 -10.90 -7.08
N THR A 110 -14.62 -11.29 -6.20
CA THR A 110 -14.75 -10.69 -4.87
C THR A 110 -13.46 -10.86 -4.05
N GLU A 111 -12.87 -12.04 -4.08
CA GLU A 111 -11.64 -12.35 -3.34
C GLU A 111 -10.44 -11.55 -3.85
N GLU A 112 -10.36 -11.29 -5.15
CA GLU A 112 -9.31 -10.44 -5.74
C GLU A 112 -9.50 -8.98 -5.33
N ALA A 113 -10.74 -8.50 -5.34
CA ALA A 113 -11.08 -7.13 -4.97
C ALA A 113 -10.85 -6.83 -3.48
N ALA A 114 -10.99 -7.83 -2.61
CA ALA A 114 -10.81 -7.65 -1.17
C ALA A 114 -9.41 -7.09 -0.81
N GLY A 115 -8.37 -7.40 -1.60
CA GLY A 115 -7.00 -6.95 -1.36
C GLY A 115 -6.65 -5.57 -1.95
N LEU A 116 -7.61 -4.84 -2.54
CA LEU A 116 -7.35 -3.54 -3.15
C LEU A 116 -7.14 -2.40 -2.14
N GLY A 117 -7.67 -2.53 -0.92
CA GLY A 117 -7.70 -1.46 0.08
C GLY A 117 -6.31 -1.05 0.57
N VAL A 118 -5.83 -1.63 1.65
CA VAL A 118 -4.58 -1.23 2.32
C VAL A 118 -3.39 -1.23 1.36
N ALA A 119 -3.19 -2.32 0.63
CA ALA A 119 -2.02 -2.45 -0.24
C ALA A 119 -2.09 -1.52 -1.45
N GLY A 120 -3.24 -1.43 -2.11
CA GLY A 120 -3.45 -0.57 -3.28
C GLY A 120 -3.33 0.91 -2.94
N PHE A 121 -4.02 1.37 -1.89
CA PHE A 121 -3.94 2.77 -1.47
C PHE A 121 -2.55 3.15 -0.94
N THR A 122 -1.86 2.26 -0.23
CA THR A 122 -0.46 2.49 0.17
C THR A 122 0.41 2.71 -1.06
N ALA A 123 0.28 1.89 -2.09
CA ALA A 123 1.04 2.05 -3.32
C ALA A 123 0.69 3.37 -4.04
N LEU A 124 -0.61 3.70 -4.19
CA LEU A 124 -1.07 4.94 -4.82
C LEU A 124 -0.54 6.19 -4.11
N LEU A 125 -0.71 6.26 -2.78
CA LEU A 125 -0.25 7.40 -2.00
C LEU A 125 1.28 7.55 -2.08
N GLY A 126 2.03 6.46 -1.93
CA GLY A 126 3.49 6.49 -1.96
C GLY A 126 4.06 6.86 -3.32
N MET A 127 3.40 6.42 -4.40
CA MET A 127 3.83 6.72 -5.77
C MET A 127 3.55 8.18 -6.16
N PHE A 128 2.35 8.70 -5.86
CA PHE A 128 1.84 9.89 -6.54
C PHE A 128 1.73 11.13 -5.66
N GLN A 129 1.74 11.03 -4.33
CA GLN A 129 1.74 12.22 -3.48
C GLN A 129 3.10 12.93 -3.50
N ASP A 130 3.10 14.26 -3.64
CA ASP A 130 4.31 15.09 -3.73
C ASP A 130 5.23 14.96 -2.52
N LYS A 131 4.67 14.74 -1.33
CA LYS A 131 5.44 14.50 -0.10
C LYS A 131 6.22 13.19 -0.11
N HIS A 132 5.85 12.25 -1.01
CA HIS A 132 6.45 10.93 -1.18
C HIS A 132 7.26 10.88 -2.49
N LEU A 133 7.01 9.92 -3.41
CA LEU A 133 7.77 9.88 -4.67
C LEU A 133 7.37 11.02 -5.61
N GLY A 134 6.12 11.50 -5.57
CA GLY A 134 5.65 12.60 -6.41
C GLY A 134 5.73 12.32 -7.91
N LEU A 135 5.55 11.06 -8.29
CA LEU A 135 5.57 10.65 -9.69
C LEU A 135 4.30 11.12 -10.42
N PRO A 136 4.34 11.34 -11.73
CA PRO A 136 3.14 11.71 -12.48
C PRO A 136 2.10 10.61 -12.41
N GLN A 137 0.83 10.99 -12.23
CA GLN A 137 -0.27 10.04 -12.27
C GLN A 137 -0.50 9.51 -13.69
N PRO A 138 -0.94 8.25 -13.84
CA PRO A 138 -1.31 7.74 -15.15
C PRO A 138 -2.49 8.55 -15.71
N THR A 139 -2.39 8.95 -16.97
CA THR A 139 -3.42 9.73 -17.69
C THR A 139 -4.33 8.86 -18.54
N SER A 140 -4.01 7.58 -18.65
CA SER A 140 -4.76 6.57 -19.42
C SER A 140 -4.59 5.21 -18.75
N THR A 141 -5.49 4.29 -19.10
CA THR A 141 -5.36 2.85 -18.80
C THR A 141 -4.44 2.13 -19.78
N ASP A 142 -4.06 2.78 -20.88
CA ASP A 142 -3.12 2.23 -21.84
C ASP A 142 -1.71 2.25 -21.24
N VAL A 143 -1.03 1.12 -21.31
CA VAL A 143 0.32 0.98 -20.78
C VAL A 143 1.32 1.60 -21.78
N PRO A 144 1.97 2.72 -21.45
CA PRO A 144 2.88 3.38 -22.36
C PRO A 144 4.17 2.57 -22.60
N PRO A 145 4.96 2.89 -23.63
CA PRO A 145 6.33 2.39 -23.77
C PRO A 145 7.15 2.68 -22.51
N VAL A 146 8.12 1.83 -22.23
CA VAL A 146 9.03 2.03 -21.10
C VAL A 146 9.97 3.20 -21.38
N ASP A 147 10.00 4.18 -20.47
CA ASP A 147 11.03 5.21 -20.44
C ASP A 147 12.22 4.71 -19.59
N PRO A 148 13.38 4.42 -20.19
CA PRO A 148 14.54 3.93 -19.46
C PRO A 148 15.16 4.97 -18.52
N LYS A 149 14.74 6.24 -18.61
CA LYS A 149 15.18 7.32 -17.72
C LYS A 149 14.33 7.44 -16.46
N LEU A 150 13.07 6.95 -16.50
CA LEU A 150 12.20 6.89 -15.34
C LEU A 150 12.36 5.53 -14.65
N LYS A 151 13.32 5.42 -13.74
CA LYS A 151 13.60 4.18 -13.02
C LYS A 151 12.98 4.20 -11.63
N VAL A 152 12.33 3.10 -11.24
CA VAL A 152 11.77 2.90 -9.92
C VAL A 152 12.29 1.59 -9.33
N LEU A 153 12.98 1.69 -8.20
CA LEU A 153 13.40 0.53 -7.42
C LEU A 153 12.29 0.13 -6.45
N VAL A 154 11.81 -1.10 -6.54
CA VAL A 154 10.81 -1.68 -5.62
C VAL A 154 11.51 -2.71 -4.74
N TRP A 155 11.81 -2.32 -3.50
CA TRP A 155 12.44 -3.21 -2.53
C TRP A 155 11.38 -4.14 -1.91
N SER A 156 11.58 -5.46 -2.06
CA SER A 156 10.60 -6.50 -1.67
C SER A 156 9.32 -6.50 -2.51
N GLY A 157 9.46 -6.53 -3.84
CA GLY A 157 8.33 -6.45 -4.78
C GLY A 157 7.30 -7.59 -4.72
N ALA A 158 7.62 -8.72 -4.08
CA ALA A 158 6.67 -9.83 -3.87
C ALA A 158 5.69 -9.59 -2.70
N SER A 159 5.82 -8.50 -1.96
CA SER A 159 4.85 -8.08 -0.94
C SER A 159 3.53 -7.61 -1.58
N SER A 160 2.44 -7.57 -0.81
CA SER A 160 1.15 -7.07 -1.31
C SER A 160 1.27 -5.64 -1.87
N VAL A 161 1.93 -4.73 -1.15
CA VAL A 161 2.18 -3.36 -1.62
C VAL A 161 3.09 -3.34 -2.85
N GLY A 162 4.17 -4.15 -2.84
CA GLY A 162 5.14 -4.20 -3.94
C GLY A 162 4.53 -4.57 -5.28
N GLN A 163 3.57 -5.50 -5.29
CA GLN A 163 2.83 -5.90 -6.49
C GLN A 163 2.07 -4.73 -7.12
N PHE A 164 1.40 -3.91 -6.30
CA PHE A 164 0.71 -2.71 -6.77
C PHE A 164 1.69 -1.64 -7.26
N VAL A 165 2.79 -1.44 -6.53
CA VAL A 165 3.84 -0.48 -6.95
C VAL A 165 4.40 -0.85 -8.32
N ILE A 166 4.70 -2.14 -8.57
CA ILE A 166 5.20 -2.61 -9.86
C ILE A 166 4.22 -2.27 -11.00
N GLN A 167 2.94 -2.59 -10.80
CA GLN A 167 1.90 -2.36 -11.80
C GLN A 167 1.67 -0.86 -12.05
N LEU A 168 1.58 -0.07 -10.99
CA LEU A 168 1.41 1.39 -11.09
C LEU A 168 2.63 2.06 -11.74
N ALA A 169 3.84 1.63 -11.41
CA ALA A 169 5.06 2.12 -12.05
C ALA A 169 5.08 1.78 -13.54
N ARG A 170 4.63 0.58 -13.91
CA ARG A 170 4.51 0.19 -15.32
C ARG A 170 3.45 1.01 -16.06
N LEU A 171 2.33 1.36 -15.42
CA LEU A 171 1.28 2.22 -16.01
C LEU A 171 1.74 3.64 -16.32
N ILE A 172 2.78 4.13 -15.67
CA ILE A 172 3.40 5.43 -15.99
C ILE A 172 4.65 5.30 -16.88
N GLY A 173 4.93 4.10 -17.40
CA GLY A 173 6.06 3.85 -18.29
C GLY A 173 7.41 3.72 -17.60
N ALA A 174 7.46 3.54 -16.28
CA ALA A 174 8.72 3.41 -15.57
C ALA A 174 9.45 2.09 -15.90
N TYR A 175 10.79 2.15 -15.87
CA TYR A 175 11.65 0.97 -15.85
C TYR A 175 11.75 0.45 -14.42
N VAL A 176 11.09 -0.69 -14.14
CA VAL A 176 10.87 -1.19 -12.78
C VAL A 176 11.93 -2.22 -12.41
N ILE A 177 12.75 -1.90 -11.41
CA ILE A 177 13.78 -2.77 -10.85
C ILE A 177 13.28 -3.30 -9.52
N VAL A 178 13.31 -4.62 -9.33
CA VAL A 178 12.66 -5.26 -8.18
C VAL A 178 13.64 -6.13 -7.42
N THR A 179 13.57 -6.13 -6.08
CA THR A 179 14.19 -7.17 -5.28
C THR A 179 13.14 -8.16 -4.75
N ALA A 180 13.37 -9.45 -4.92
CA ALA A 180 12.51 -10.53 -4.43
C ALA A 180 13.27 -11.85 -4.41
N SER A 181 12.69 -12.90 -3.78
CA SER A 181 13.21 -14.26 -3.96
C SER A 181 13.11 -14.69 -5.43
N LYS A 182 14.12 -15.38 -5.91
CA LYS A 182 14.23 -15.85 -7.31
C LYS A 182 12.99 -16.62 -7.79
N LYS A 183 12.32 -17.36 -6.91
CA LYS A 183 11.09 -18.10 -7.22
C LYS A 183 9.94 -17.24 -7.74
N HIS A 184 9.96 -15.93 -7.46
CA HIS A 184 8.92 -14.98 -7.87
C HIS A 184 9.25 -14.23 -9.17
N GLU A 185 10.43 -14.47 -9.77
CA GLU A 185 10.91 -13.68 -10.91
C GLU A 185 9.92 -13.68 -12.08
N ALA A 186 9.49 -14.85 -12.55
CA ALA A 186 8.60 -14.95 -13.71
C ALA A 186 7.26 -14.21 -13.46
N TRP A 187 6.72 -14.37 -12.26
CA TRP A 187 5.49 -13.71 -11.88
C TRP A 187 5.63 -12.20 -11.76
N LEU A 188 6.69 -11.69 -11.13
CA LEU A 188 6.90 -10.24 -11.00
C LEU A 188 7.18 -9.58 -12.37
N LYS A 189 7.86 -10.30 -13.28
CA LYS A 189 8.01 -9.85 -14.67
C LYS A 189 6.65 -9.76 -15.39
N SER A 190 5.75 -10.70 -15.15
CA SER A 190 4.38 -10.62 -15.74
C SER A 190 3.55 -9.44 -15.20
N LEU A 191 3.87 -8.92 -14.00
CA LEU A 191 3.28 -7.71 -13.44
C LEU A 191 3.90 -6.41 -13.99
N GLY A 192 5.02 -6.49 -14.71
CA GLY A 192 5.69 -5.34 -15.32
C GLY A 192 7.09 -5.02 -14.81
N ALA A 193 7.69 -5.88 -13.96
CA ALA A 193 9.09 -5.73 -13.58
C ALA A 193 10.00 -5.95 -14.80
N ALA A 194 10.91 -4.99 -15.07
CA ALA A 194 11.95 -5.14 -16.09
C ALA A 194 13.07 -6.06 -15.61
N GLU A 195 13.46 -5.90 -14.34
CA GLU A 195 14.49 -6.71 -13.69
C GLU A 195 14.01 -7.20 -12.33
N VAL A 196 14.43 -8.43 -11.96
CA VAL A 196 14.22 -9.01 -10.64
C VAL A 196 15.54 -9.55 -10.11
N HIS A 197 15.98 -9.01 -8.98
CA HIS A 197 17.22 -9.37 -8.31
C HIS A 197 16.92 -10.12 -7.00
N ASP A 198 17.71 -11.15 -6.72
CA ASP A 198 17.55 -11.91 -5.47
C ASP A 198 18.09 -11.10 -4.28
N TYR A 199 17.21 -10.79 -3.32
CA TYR A 199 17.60 -10.08 -2.11
C TYR A 199 18.52 -10.89 -1.18
N ALA A 200 18.54 -12.22 -1.33
CA ALA A 200 19.39 -13.09 -0.52
C ALA A 200 20.88 -13.04 -0.94
N ASP A 201 21.17 -12.55 -2.14
CA ASP A 201 22.55 -12.35 -2.60
C ASP A 201 23.08 -10.99 -2.09
N ALA A 202 24.11 -11.04 -1.27
CA ALA A 202 24.75 -9.85 -0.68
C ALA A 202 25.29 -8.85 -1.69
N GLU A 203 25.60 -9.28 -2.92
CA GLU A 203 26.09 -8.42 -4.00
C GLU A 203 24.95 -7.70 -4.75
N THR A 204 23.70 -8.04 -4.50
CA THR A 204 22.54 -7.46 -5.20
C THR A 204 22.52 -5.94 -5.12
N PRO A 205 22.70 -5.28 -3.95
CA PRO A 205 22.72 -3.82 -3.89
C PRO A 205 23.80 -3.19 -4.77
N LYS A 206 25.01 -3.76 -4.74
CA LYS A 206 26.12 -3.27 -5.55
C LYS A 206 25.86 -3.45 -7.05
N ARG A 207 25.33 -4.61 -7.46
CA ARG A 207 25.01 -4.85 -8.88
C ARG A 207 23.96 -3.88 -9.41
N ILE A 208 22.91 -3.61 -8.62
CA ILE A 208 21.88 -2.64 -9.02
C ILE A 208 22.50 -1.23 -9.14
N ALA A 209 23.30 -0.80 -8.16
CA ALA A 209 23.95 0.51 -8.20
C ALA A 209 24.92 0.67 -9.38
N ASP A 210 25.72 -0.35 -9.69
CA ASP A 210 26.66 -0.34 -10.79
C ASP A 210 25.95 -0.30 -12.17
N ALA A 211 24.83 -1.04 -12.30
CA ALA A 211 24.06 -1.09 -13.55
C ALA A 211 23.14 0.14 -13.75
N HIS A 212 22.71 0.75 -12.67
CA HIS A 212 21.73 1.86 -12.68
C HIS A 212 22.15 3.01 -11.75
N PRO A 213 23.26 3.72 -12.03
CA PRO A 213 23.77 4.78 -11.16
C PRO A 213 22.87 6.03 -11.11
N ASP A 214 21.82 6.07 -11.91
CA ASP A 214 20.89 7.18 -12.10
C ASP A 214 19.51 6.94 -11.46
N ILE A 215 19.33 5.90 -10.64
CA ILE A 215 18.04 5.67 -9.95
C ILE A 215 17.76 6.80 -8.95
N LYS A 216 16.56 7.42 -9.06
CA LYS A 216 16.10 8.51 -8.19
C LYS A 216 14.95 8.12 -7.27
N TYR A 217 14.21 7.08 -7.59
CA TYR A 217 12.98 6.73 -6.90
C TYR A 217 13.02 5.29 -6.37
N ALA A 218 12.72 5.13 -5.09
CA ALA A 218 12.62 3.82 -4.47
C ALA A 218 11.40 3.70 -3.56
N PHE A 219 10.72 2.57 -3.65
CA PHE A 219 9.66 2.19 -2.74
C PHE A 219 10.10 1.00 -1.90
N ASP A 220 10.27 1.23 -0.60
CA ASP A 220 10.64 0.21 0.37
C ASP A 220 9.39 -0.41 1.00
N THR A 221 8.98 -1.56 0.50
CA THR A 221 7.81 -2.29 1.00
C THR A 221 8.15 -3.31 2.11
N TYR A 222 9.40 -3.29 2.58
CA TYR A 222 9.88 -4.10 3.69
C TYR A 222 10.17 -3.28 4.94
N SER A 223 10.95 -2.21 4.79
CA SER A 223 11.24 -1.15 5.77
C SER A 223 11.83 -1.66 7.10
N MET A 224 12.59 -2.76 7.07
CA MET A 224 13.23 -3.36 8.23
C MET A 224 14.68 -3.74 7.92
N ASN A 225 15.45 -4.04 8.97
CA ASN A 225 16.82 -4.60 8.89
C ASN A 225 17.78 -3.75 8.03
N GLY A 226 17.68 -2.41 8.10
CA GLY A 226 18.58 -1.52 7.35
C GLY A 226 18.28 -1.41 5.85
N SER A 227 17.06 -1.79 5.41
CA SER A 227 16.68 -1.68 4.00
C SER A 227 16.76 -0.25 3.48
N GLN A 228 16.39 0.74 4.30
CA GLN A 228 16.40 2.15 3.92
C GLN A 228 17.82 2.65 3.64
N GLU A 229 18.79 2.30 4.49
CA GLU A 229 20.21 2.61 4.31
C GLU A 229 20.78 1.88 3.09
N THR A 230 20.41 0.62 2.91
CA THR A 230 20.82 -0.17 1.73
C THR A 230 20.32 0.49 0.44
N ILE A 231 19.05 0.87 0.39
CA ILE A 231 18.43 1.56 -0.74
C ILE A 231 19.13 2.90 -0.98
N ALA A 232 19.38 3.69 0.06
CA ALA A 232 20.10 4.97 -0.07
C ALA A 232 21.49 4.78 -0.68
N GLY A 233 22.16 3.67 -0.40
CA GLY A 233 23.46 3.31 -1.00
C GLY A 233 23.37 3.00 -2.50
N ILE A 234 22.21 2.51 -2.96
CA ILE A 234 21.94 2.18 -4.38
C ILE A 234 21.63 3.45 -5.19
N LEU A 235 20.84 4.38 -4.62
CA LEU A 235 20.33 5.53 -5.35
C LEU A 235 21.44 6.50 -5.75
N THR A 236 21.17 7.29 -6.81
CA THR A 236 22.09 8.31 -7.32
C THR A 236 22.61 9.25 -6.22
N LYS A 237 23.87 9.62 -6.30
CA LYS A 237 24.52 10.59 -5.38
C LYS A 237 24.68 11.98 -6.00
N GLU A 238 24.34 12.13 -7.25
CA GLU A 238 24.51 13.38 -8.00
C GLU A 238 23.35 14.35 -7.76
N GLU A 239 22.12 13.83 -7.61
CA GLU A 239 20.89 14.60 -7.49
C GLU A 239 20.05 14.14 -6.29
N GLU A 240 19.05 14.96 -5.93
CA GLU A 240 18.03 14.57 -4.95
C GLU A 240 17.32 13.28 -5.42
N ASN A 241 17.17 12.36 -4.51
CA ASN A 241 16.45 11.12 -4.71
C ASN A 241 15.47 10.87 -3.56
N ARG A 242 14.47 10.02 -3.80
CA ARG A 242 13.34 9.83 -2.89
C ARG A 242 13.13 8.37 -2.56
N ILE A 243 12.94 8.11 -1.27
CA ILE A 243 12.61 6.80 -0.71
C ILE A 243 11.29 6.91 0.03
N VAL A 244 10.34 6.04 -0.28
CA VAL A 244 9.11 5.85 0.49
C VAL A 244 9.20 4.54 1.24
N SER A 245 8.94 4.59 2.53
CA SER A 245 8.93 3.43 3.41
C SER A 245 7.57 3.25 4.08
N ILE A 246 7.16 2.00 4.30
CA ILE A 246 5.89 1.64 4.94
C ILE A 246 5.98 1.51 6.47
N LEU A 247 7.18 1.67 7.02
CA LEU A 247 7.45 1.79 8.46
C LEU A 247 8.28 3.05 8.74
N SER A 248 8.48 3.36 10.01
CA SER A 248 9.23 4.54 10.44
C SER A 248 10.61 4.65 9.79
N VAL A 249 11.02 5.87 9.51
CA VAL A 249 12.28 6.21 8.86
C VAL A 249 13.22 6.86 9.86
N ASP A 250 14.46 6.40 9.90
CA ASP A 250 15.58 7.15 10.49
C ASP A 250 16.29 7.97 9.40
N GLU A 251 15.79 9.17 9.17
CA GLU A 251 16.31 10.05 8.11
C GLU A 251 17.78 10.41 8.32
N ALA A 252 18.24 10.47 9.57
CA ALA A 252 19.63 10.78 9.87
C ALA A 252 20.57 9.67 9.37
N ARG A 253 20.22 8.41 9.62
CA ARG A 253 20.99 7.26 9.09
C ARG A 253 20.97 7.19 7.57
N VAL A 254 19.81 7.42 6.96
CA VAL A 254 19.70 7.46 5.48
C VAL A 254 20.62 8.52 4.91
N LYS A 255 20.64 9.74 5.48
CA LYS A 255 21.50 10.84 5.02
C LYS A 255 23.00 10.62 5.29
N GLN A 256 23.36 9.82 6.31
CA GLN A 256 24.76 9.41 6.50
C GLN A 256 25.29 8.56 5.35
N VAL A 257 24.43 7.72 4.74
CA VAL A 257 24.77 6.88 3.59
C VAL A 257 24.73 7.68 2.28
N ASN A 258 23.68 8.47 2.09
CA ASN A 258 23.50 9.30 0.91
C ASN A 258 22.85 10.64 1.29
N PRO A 259 23.65 11.73 1.37
CA PRO A 259 23.13 13.06 1.76
C PRO A 259 22.06 13.62 0.81
N LYS A 260 21.95 13.10 -0.41
CA LYS A 260 20.95 13.49 -1.41
C LYS A 260 19.60 12.78 -1.22
N SER A 261 19.54 11.75 -0.38
CA SER A 261 18.30 10.98 -0.16
C SER A 261 17.34 11.70 0.78
N LYS A 262 16.09 11.77 0.33
CA LYS A 262 14.94 12.16 1.14
C LYS A 262 14.07 10.93 1.36
N ALA A 263 14.05 10.42 2.58
CA ALA A 263 13.25 9.28 2.94
C ALA A 263 11.99 9.72 3.72
N THR A 264 10.84 9.15 3.37
CA THR A 264 9.56 9.47 4.00
C THR A 264 8.83 8.22 4.46
N PHE A 265 8.23 8.30 5.64
CA PHE A 265 7.30 7.28 6.14
C PHE A 265 5.90 7.53 5.60
N LEU A 266 5.29 6.50 5.04
CA LEU A 266 3.93 6.54 4.58
C LEU A 266 2.99 5.92 5.63
N LEU A 267 2.08 6.71 6.15
CA LEU A 267 0.97 6.27 7.00
C LEU A 267 -0.31 6.30 6.17
N LEU A 268 -0.85 5.13 5.82
CA LEU A 268 -2.06 4.98 5.02
C LEU A 268 -3.26 5.73 5.59
N TYR A 269 -3.43 5.66 6.92
CA TYR A 269 -4.61 6.23 7.61
C TYR A 269 -4.71 7.76 7.58
N THR A 270 -3.85 8.45 6.85
CA THR A 270 -3.98 9.89 6.54
C THR A 270 -4.97 10.19 5.40
N VAL A 271 -5.63 9.17 4.86
CA VAL A 271 -6.70 9.34 3.84
C VAL A 271 -8.06 9.67 4.45
N TYR A 272 -8.20 9.62 5.80
CA TYR A 272 -9.42 9.92 6.54
C TYR A 272 -9.44 11.34 7.08
#